data_10fe5ff70cabac8f1dbb602be40e6bd2
#
_entry.id   10fe5ff70cabac8f1dbb602be40e6bd2
#
_cell.length_a   1.000
_cell.length_b   1.000
_cell.length_c   1.000
_cell.angle_alpha   90.00
_cell.angle_beta   90.00
_cell.angle_gamma   90.00
#
_symmetry.space_group_name_H-M   'P 1'
#
loop_
_entity.id
_entity.type
_entity.pdbx_description
1 polymer ?
#
loop_
_entity_poly.entity_id
_entity_poly.type
_entity_poly.pdbx_seq_one_letter_code
_entity_poly.pdbx_strand_id
1 'polypeptide(L)'
;MVFQEKVIDKVFPETVFNQLVSVCKRQYKRFPYAEEFGRYFINDKEWTALQIYTSPLLGLAREIFDSTTLEHSYSIFAHYEGNQAQLPKHKDNNACTYTLDVCLYQQTPWSLWVEGKEYFLEENQGLAFYGEDQEHWRENFPNPVNNQVGQLFVHFVEPDHWFFGGKDA
;
A
#
# COMPACT_ATOMS: atom_id res chain seq x y z
N MET A 1 -11.35 -8.79 19.46
CA MET A 1 -10.57 -9.82 18.73
C MET A 1 -9.48 -9.06 17.97
N VAL A 2 -8.22 -9.40 18.21
CA VAL A 2 -7.11 -8.75 17.48
C VAL A 2 -7.12 -9.32 16.05
N PHE A 3 -7.16 -8.45 15.04
CA PHE A 3 -7.04 -8.88 13.65
C PHE A 3 -5.65 -9.48 13.42
N GLN A 4 -5.61 -10.64 12.81
CA GLN A 4 -4.37 -11.28 12.41
C GLN A 4 -4.06 -10.91 10.95
N GLU A 5 -2.84 -10.44 10.71
CA GLU A 5 -2.38 -10.08 9.37
C GLU A 5 -2.55 -11.26 8.40
N LYS A 6 -2.95 -10.97 7.17
CA LYS A 6 -3.17 -11.97 6.12
C LYS A 6 -2.35 -11.65 4.88
N VAL A 7 -1.55 -12.61 4.44
CA VAL A 7 -0.89 -12.57 3.13
C VAL A 7 -1.90 -13.01 2.08
N ILE A 8 -2.02 -12.19 1.04
CA ILE A 8 -2.92 -12.43 -0.09
C ILE A 8 -2.09 -12.74 -1.32
N ASP A 9 -2.24 -13.93 -1.85
CA ASP A 9 -1.62 -14.33 -3.11
C ASP A 9 -2.42 -13.77 -4.29
N LYS A 10 -1.71 -13.25 -5.29
CA LYS A 10 -2.32 -12.74 -6.53
C LYS A 10 -3.45 -11.74 -6.28
N VAL A 11 -3.10 -10.58 -5.74
CA VAL A 11 -4.06 -9.47 -5.50
C VAL A 11 -4.76 -9.06 -6.80
N PHE A 12 -4.03 -9.05 -7.91
CA PHE A 12 -4.56 -8.74 -9.23
C PHE A 12 -4.49 -9.95 -10.18
N PRO A 13 -5.42 -10.07 -11.14
CA PRO A 13 -5.22 -10.92 -12.30
C PRO A 13 -3.92 -10.55 -13.01
N GLU A 14 -3.18 -11.51 -13.54
CA GLU A 14 -1.84 -11.33 -14.09
C GLU A 14 -1.77 -10.22 -15.15
N THR A 15 -2.73 -10.18 -16.09
CA THR A 15 -2.79 -9.16 -17.14
C THR A 15 -2.95 -7.75 -16.56
N VAL A 16 -3.84 -7.59 -15.58
CA VAL A 16 -4.09 -6.31 -14.89
C VAL A 16 -2.86 -5.88 -14.11
N PHE A 17 -2.23 -6.81 -13.39
CA PHE A 17 -1.00 -6.58 -12.66
C PHE A 17 0.12 -6.06 -13.56
N ASN A 18 0.36 -6.73 -14.67
CA ASN A 18 1.41 -6.35 -15.64
C ASN A 18 1.15 -4.96 -16.24
N GLN A 19 -0.10 -4.61 -16.51
CA GLN A 19 -0.48 -3.26 -16.95
C GLN A 19 -0.19 -2.21 -15.88
N LEU A 20 -0.59 -2.46 -14.65
CA LEU A 20 -0.35 -1.55 -13.52
C LEU A 20 1.15 -1.31 -13.31
N VAL A 21 1.95 -2.37 -13.23
CA VAL A 21 3.40 -2.29 -13.08
C VAL A 21 4.03 -1.49 -14.22
N SER A 22 3.63 -1.75 -15.45
CA SER A 22 4.13 -1.04 -16.63
C SER A 22 3.82 0.46 -16.55
N VAL A 23 2.62 0.83 -16.19
CA VAL A 23 2.20 2.23 -16.05
C VAL A 23 2.98 2.91 -14.93
N CYS A 24 3.10 2.29 -13.77
CA CYS A 24 3.84 2.82 -12.63
C CYS A 24 5.32 3.07 -12.98
N LYS A 25 5.99 2.10 -13.59
CA LYS A 25 7.39 2.23 -14.03
C LYS A 25 7.63 3.34 -15.04
N ARG A 26 6.65 3.62 -15.91
CA ARG A 26 6.76 4.71 -16.88
C ARG A 26 6.50 6.09 -16.28
N GLN A 27 5.70 6.18 -15.21
CA GLN A 27 5.18 7.44 -14.71
C GLN A 27 5.88 7.96 -13.46
N TYR A 28 6.53 7.10 -12.64
CA TYR A 28 6.94 7.46 -11.29
C TYR A 28 7.78 8.73 -11.19
N LYS A 29 8.68 8.99 -12.15
CA LYS A 29 9.52 10.20 -12.17
C LYS A 29 8.74 11.51 -12.36
N ARG A 30 7.48 11.43 -12.74
CA ARG A 30 6.59 12.59 -12.88
C ARG A 30 5.87 12.94 -11.58
N PHE A 31 5.95 12.05 -10.58
CA PHE A 31 5.31 12.24 -9.29
C PHE A 31 6.21 13.01 -8.32
N PRO A 32 5.63 13.63 -7.29
CA PRO A 32 6.43 14.29 -6.26
C PRO A 32 7.44 13.36 -5.62
N TYR A 33 8.63 13.87 -5.34
CA TYR A 33 9.66 13.13 -4.60
C TYR A 33 9.74 13.62 -3.16
N ALA A 34 9.62 12.70 -2.22
CA ALA A 34 9.77 12.95 -0.79
C ALA A 34 11.19 12.52 -0.36
N GLU A 35 12.10 13.50 -0.21
CA GLU A 35 13.48 13.25 0.22
C GLU A 35 13.57 12.51 1.55
N GLU A 36 12.69 12.87 2.49
CA GLU A 36 12.63 12.26 3.83
C GLU A 36 12.46 10.74 3.80
N PHE A 37 11.73 10.22 2.80
CA PHE A 37 11.44 8.79 2.66
C PHE A 37 12.15 8.14 1.48
N GLY A 38 12.90 8.89 0.70
CA GLY A 38 13.58 8.38 -0.51
C GLY A 38 12.59 7.76 -1.51
N ARG A 39 11.46 8.42 -1.76
CA ARG A 39 10.42 7.86 -2.64
C ARG A 39 9.72 8.90 -3.50
N TYR A 40 9.37 8.51 -4.71
CA TYR A 40 8.31 9.15 -5.49
C TYR A 40 6.97 8.59 -5.04
N PHE A 41 5.96 9.44 -4.88
CA PHE A 41 4.63 8.93 -4.51
C PHE A 41 3.52 9.80 -5.06
N ILE A 42 2.36 9.20 -5.23
CA ILE A 42 1.15 9.86 -5.70
C ILE A 42 -0.08 9.18 -5.10
N ASN A 43 -1.07 9.95 -4.71
CA ASN A 43 -2.36 9.41 -4.31
C ASN A 43 -3.32 9.32 -5.51
N ASP A 44 -4.34 8.50 -5.39
CA ASP A 44 -5.30 8.23 -6.46
C ASP A 44 -6.28 9.37 -6.74
N LYS A 45 -6.30 10.40 -5.91
CA LYS A 45 -7.07 11.63 -6.16
C LYS A 45 -6.33 12.59 -7.07
N GLU A 46 -5.01 12.58 -6.98
CA GLU A 46 -4.13 13.34 -7.87
C GLU A 46 -3.84 12.60 -9.17
N TRP A 47 -3.77 11.27 -9.10
CA TRP A 47 -3.61 10.40 -10.28
C TRP A 47 -4.80 9.44 -10.41
N THR A 48 -5.90 9.95 -10.95
CA THR A 48 -7.18 9.23 -11.02
C THR A 48 -7.13 7.94 -11.84
N ALA A 49 -6.16 7.79 -12.76
CA ALA A 49 -5.93 6.55 -13.48
C ALA A 49 -5.61 5.37 -12.55
N LEU A 50 -5.06 5.62 -11.36
CA LEU A 50 -4.80 4.59 -10.36
C LEU A 50 -6.09 3.93 -9.86
N GLN A 51 -7.20 4.67 -9.82
CA GLN A 51 -8.51 4.17 -9.37
C GLN A 51 -9.05 3.04 -10.26
N ILE A 52 -8.64 2.97 -11.52
CA ILE A 52 -9.02 1.87 -12.42
C ILE A 52 -8.56 0.53 -11.85
N TYR A 53 -7.39 0.52 -11.19
CA TYR A 53 -6.80 -0.66 -10.59
C TYR A 53 -7.25 -0.89 -9.14
N THR A 54 -7.43 0.17 -8.37
CA THR A 54 -7.71 0.07 -6.93
C THR A 54 -9.19 -0.11 -6.61
N SER A 55 -10.10 0.51 -7.38
CA SER A 55 -11.54 0.39 -7.14
C SER A 55 -12.06 -1.06 -7.14
N PRO A 56 -11.60 -1.97 -8.04
CA PRO A 56 -12.03 -3.37 -8.00
C PRO A 56 -11.60 -4.13 -6.74
N LEU A 57 -10.64 -3.62 -5.97
CA LEU A 57 -10.16 -4.28 -4.75
C LEU A 57 -11.10 -4.15 -3.55
N LEU A 58 -12.15 -3.34 -3.66
CA LEU A 58 -13.12 -3.18 -2.56
C LEU A 58 -13.81 -4.50 -2.19
N GLY A 59 -14.20 -5.29 -3.19
CA GLY A 59 -14.78 -6.62 -2.96
C GLY A 59 -13.84 -7.55 -2.20
N LEU A 60 -12.59 -7.60 -2.63
CA LEU A 60 -11.54 -8.37 -1.97
C LEU A 60 -11.31 -7.90 -0.52
N ALA A 61 -11.26 -6.59 -0.30
CA ALA A 61 -11.08 -6.02 1.04
C ALA A 61 -12.23 -6.41 1.98
N ARG A 62 -13.46 -6.37 1.50
CA ARG A 62 -14.65 -6.77 2.27
C ARG A 62 -14.58 -8.25 2.71
N GLU A 63 -14.09 -9.12 1.84
CA GLU A 63 -13.88 -10.53 2.20
C GLU A 63 -12.74 -10.70 3.23
N ILE A 64 -11.60 -10.02 2.99
CA ILE A 64 -10.42 -10.14 3.86
C ILE A 64 -10.72 -9.69 5.29
N PHE A 65 -11.37 -8.52 5.43
CA PHE A 65 -11.64 -7.88 6.70
C PHE A 65 -12.99 -8.27 7.32
N ASP A 66 -13.72 -9.18 6.66
CA ASP A 66 -15.04 -9.65 7.09
C ASP A 66 -16.03 -8.50 7.39
N SER A 67 -16.07 -7.52 6.51
CA SER A 67 -16.98 -6.38 6.57
C SER A 67 -17.63 -6.11 5.22
N THR A 68 -18.94 -6.15 5.16
CA THR A 68 -19.72 -5.88 3.93
C THR A 68 -19.89 -4.39 3.64
N THR A 69 -19.54 -3.54 4.58
CA THR A 69 -19.78 -2.10 4.55
C THR A 69 -18.57 -1.24 4.22
N LEU A 70 -17.36 -1.82 4.20
CA LEU A 70 -16.15 -1.08 3.90
C LEU A 70 -16.24 -0.25 2.62
N GLU A 71 -15.69 0.94 2.68
CA GLU A 71 -15.51 1.85 1.56
C GLU A 71 -14.03 2.17 1.35
N HIS A 72 -13.64 2.36 0.11
CA HIS A 72 -12.30 2.80 -0.24
C HIS A 72 -12.09 4.26 0.15
N SER A 73 -11.09 4.56 0.95
CA SER A 73 -10.72 5.93 1.31
C SER A 73 -9.79 6.55 0.27
N TYR A 74 -8.59 6.03 0.14
CA TYR A 74 -7.64 6.43 -0.91
C TYR A 74 -6.56 5.37 -1.09
N SER A 75 -5.80 5.49 -2.17
CA SER A 75 -4.64 4.65 -2.45
C SER A 75 -3.42 5.50 -2.74
N ILE A 76 -2.24 4.95 -2.44
CA ILE A 76 -0.96 5.58 -2.75
C ILE A 76 -0.11 4.58 -3.54
N PHE A 77 0.43 5.02 -4.66
CA PHE A 77 1.57 4.38 -5.29
C PHE A 77 2.86 5.04 -4.79
N ALA A 78 3.84 4.23 -4.40
CA ALA A 78 5.15 4.70 -3.98
C ALA A 78 6.27 3.92 -4.69
N HIS A 79 7.26 4.64 -5.19
CA HIS A 79 8.48 4.09 -5.78
C HIS A 79 9.68 4.51 -4.95
N TYR A 80 10.33 3.53 -4.33
CA TYR A 80 11.52 3.73 -3.49
C TYR A 80 12.79 3.41 -4.26
N GLU A 81 13.78 4.29 -4.14
CA GLU A 81 15.13 4.10 -4.67
C GLU A 81 16.16 4.91 -3.91
N GLY A 82 17.42 4.47 -3.95
CA GLY A 82 18.55 5.21 -3.39
C GLY A 82 18.73 5.07 -1.88
N ASN A 83 19.77 5.72 -1.37
CA ASN A 83 20.21 5.60 0.03
C ASN A 83 19.23 6.16 1.07
N GLN A 84 18.31 7.02 0.64
CA GLN A 84 17.34 7.66 1.54
C GLN A 84 16.03 6.88 1.65
N ALA A 85 15.85 5.80 0.86
CA ALA A 85 14.64 4.98 0.90
C ALA A 85 14.45 4.37 2.29
N GLN A 86 13.32 4.66 2.91
CA GLN A 86 12.97 4.19 4.25
C GLN A 86 11.46 4.18 4.48
N LEU A 87 11.04 3.34 5.40
CA LEU A 87 9.71 3.37 5.99
C LEU A 87 9.86 3.22 7.50
N PRO A 88 9.99 4.34 8.23
CA PRO A 88 10.16 4.32 9.68
C PRO A 88 8.96 3.67 10.39
N LYS A 89 9.21 3.18 11.59
CA LYS A 89 8.18 2.63 12.46
C LYS A 89 7.09 3.66 12.75
N HIS A 90 5.85 3.32 12.41
CA HIS A 90 4.70 4.21 12.57
C HIS A 90 3.38 3.44 12.61
N LYS A 91 2.33 4.14 12.94
CA LYS A 91 0.94 3.78 12.68
C LYS A 91 0.38 4.77 11.69
N ASP A 92 -0.53 4.33 10.84
CA ASP A 92 -1.18 5.19 9.86
C ASP A 92 -2.18 6.16 10.53
N ASN A 93 -2.63 7.14 9.76
CA ASN A 93 -3.76 7.97 10.18
C ASN A 93 -5.09 7.19 10.10
N ASN A 94 -6.13 7.74 10.68
CA ASN A 94 -7.43 7.07 10.79
C ASN A 94 -8.20 6.91 9.45
N ALA A 95 -7.74 7.53 8.35
CA ALA A 95 -8.26 7.23 7.02
C ALA A 95 -7.68 5.93 6.41
N CYS A 96 -6.77 5.27 7.14
CA CYS A 96 -6.11 4.02 6.79
C CYS A 96 -6.43 2.92 7.81
N THR A 97 -7.66 2.86 8.31
CA THR A 97 -8.06 1.87 9.32
C THR A 97 -7.75 0.45 8.85
N TYR A 98 -8.10 0.14 7.62
CA TYR A 98 -7.80 -1.14 6.97
C TYR A 98 -6.86 -0.89 5.81
N THR A 99 -5.74 -1.59 5.79
CA THR A 99 -4.68 -1.42 4.79
C THR A 99 -4.38 -2.71 4.06
N LEU A 100 -4.24 -2.62 2.75
CA LEU A 100 -3.68 -3.65 1.88
C LEU A 100 -2.42 -3.08 1.23
N ASP A 101 -1.24 -3.55 1.67
CA ASP A 101 0.06 -3.20 1.09
C ASP A 101 0.44 -4.23 0.03
N VAL A 102 0.57 -3.83 -1.22
CA VAL A 102 0.84 -4.72 -2.35
C VAL A 102 2.21 -4.46 -2.94
N CYS A 103 3.02 -5.52 -3.06
CA CYS A 103 4.29 -5.45 -3.76
C CYS A 103 4.06 -5.46 -5.28
N LEU A 104 4.44 -4.37 -5.95
CA LEU A 104 4.32 -4.27 -7.41
C LEU A 104 5.58 -4.75 -8.13
N TYR A 105 6.75 -4.36 -7.65
CA TYR A 105 8.05 -4.79 -8.19
C TYR A 105 9.18 -4.54 -7.21
N GLN A 106 10.23 -5.34 -7.30
CA GLN A 106 11.45 -5.22 -6.52
C GLN A 106 12.59 -5.97 -7.18
N GLN A 107 13.81 -5.44 -7.15
CA GLN A 107 14.99 -6.20 -7.57
C GLN A 107 15.57 -7.00 -6.39
N THR A 108 15.61 -6.37 -5.21
CA THR A 108 15.98 -7.02 -3.95
C THR A 108 14.80 -6.94 -3.00
N PRO A 109 14.31 -8.06 -2.44
CA PRO A 109 13.17 -8.06 -1.52
C PRO A 109 13.39 -7.15 -0.32
N TRP A 110 12.37 -6.37 0.00
CA TRP A 110 12.35 -5.46 1.14
C TRP A 110 11.15 -5.76 2.02
N SER A 111 11.37 -6.50 3.09
CA SER A 111 10.30 -7.01 3.95
C SER A 111 9.52 -5.91 4.68
N LEU A 112 8.25 -6.18 4.95
CA LEU A 112 7.38 -5.38 5.79
C LEU A 112 7.27 -6.02 7.18
N TRP A 113 7.46 -5.23 8.21
CA TRP A 113 7.27 -5.64 9.61
C TRP A 113 5.95 -5.06 10.12
N VAL A 114 5.13 -5.90 10.73
CA VAL A 114 3.88 -5.50 11.40
C VAL A 114 3.84 -6.14 12.77
N GLU A 115 3.70 -5.34 13.83
CA GLU A 115 3.68 -5.78 15.23
C GLU A 115 4.86 -6.73 15.57
N GLY A 116 6.05 -6.44 15.03
CA GLY A 116 7.25 -7.24 15.28
C GLY A 116 7.36 -8.54 14.49
N LYS A 117 6.45 -8.82 13.58
CA LYS A 117 6.48 -9.98 12.69
C LYS A 117 6.89 -9.56 11.28
N GLU A 118 7.83 -10.28 10.70
CA GLU A 118 8.38 -10.02 9.37
C GLU A 118 7.60 -10.73 8.27
N TYR A 119 7.32 -9.99 7.19
CA TYR A 119 6.63 -10.49 6.00
C TYR A 119 7.46 -10.21 4.75
N PHE A 120 7.80 -11.26 4.02
CA PHE A 120 8.40 -11.18 2.70
C PHE A 120 7.30 -11.33 1.66
N LEU A 121 7.03 -10.26 0.90
CA LEU A 121 6.03 -10.27 -0.15
C LEU A 121 6.72 -10.40 -1.51
N GLU A 122 6.24 -11.34 -2.30
CA GLU A 122 6.57 -11.44 -3.72
C GLU A 122 5.75 -10.43 -4.53
N GLU A 123 6.13 -10.19 -5.77
CA GLU A 123 5.36 -9.36 -6.68
C GLU A 123 3.93 -9.89 -6.83
N ASN A 124 2.94 -9.01 -6.80
CA ASN A 124 1.51 -9.31 -6.79
C ASN A 124 0.98 -9.99 -5.51
N GLN A 125 1.80 -10.10 -4.47
CA GLN A 125 1.31 -10.43 -3.14
C GLN A 125 0.99 -9.16 -2.37
N GLY A 126 0.03 -9.26 -1.45
CA GLY A 126 -0.32 -8.19 -0.53
C GLY A 126 -0.37 -8.66 0.91
N LEU A 127 -0.18 -7.73 1.84
CA LEU A 127 -0.41 -7.93 3.26
C LEU A 127 -1.58 -7.05 3.70
N ALA A 128 -2.59 -7.70 4.29
CA ALA A 128 -3.73 -7.03 4.89
C ALA A 128 -3.52 -6.89 6.40
N PHE A 129 -3.68 -5.68 6.93
CA PHE A 129 -3.52 -5.37 8.35
C PHE A 129 -4.30 -4.10 8.73
N TYR A 130 -4.39 -3.80 10.02
CA TYR A 130 -5.00 -2.58 10.52
C TYR A 130 -3.95 -1.46 10.60
N GLY A 131 -3.91 -0.60 9.57
CA GLY A 131 -2.89 0.45 9.46
C GLY A 131 -2.90 1.44 10.61
N GLU A 132 -4.09 1.83 11.08
CA GLU A 132 -4.28 2.76 12.19
C GLU A 132 -3.85 2.17 13.55
N ASP A 133 -4.06 0.87 13.76
CA ASP A 133 -3.86 0.24 15.06
C ASP A 133 -2.53 -0.49 15.19
N GLN A 134 -2.03 -1.07 14.11
CA GLN A 134 -0.85 -1.92 14.10
C GLN A 134 0.40 -1.16 13.69
N GLU A 135 1.41 -1.16 14.56
CA GLU A 135 2.70 -0.55 14.28
C GLU A 135 3.43 -1.31 13.17
N HIS A 136 3.88 -0.59 12.14
CA HIS A 136 4.52 -1.20 10.99
C HIS A 136 5.69 -0.37 10.46
N TRP A 137 6.64 -1.05 9.79
CA TRP A 137 7.86 -0.44 9.26
C TRP A 137 8.56 -1.37 8.27
N ARG A 138 9.57 -0.83 7.61
CA ARG A 138 10.57 -1.61 6.87
C ARG A 138 11.94 -1.29 7.42
N GLU A 139 12.80 -2.32 7.51
CA GLU A 139 14.18 -2.17 7.89
C GLU A 139 14.99 -1.41 6.82
N ASN A 140 16.30 -1.27 7.00
CA ASN A 140 17.17 -0.59 6.04
C ASN A 140 16.91 -1.08 4.61
N PHE A 141 16.83 -0.13 3.68
CA PHE A 141 16.60 -0.42 2.27
C PHE A 141 17.75 -1.26 1.70
N PRO A 142 17.48 -2.47 1.21
CA PRO A 142 18.53 -3.37 0.76
C PRO A 142 19.09 -2.94 -0.59
N ASN A 143 20.40 -3.06 -0.77
CA ASN A 143 21.12 -2.80 -2.01
C ASN A 143 20.74 -1.46 -2.70
N PRO A 144 20.86 -0.32 -1.99
CA PRO A 144 20.26 0.95 -2.42
C PRO A 144 20.79 1.49 -3.75
N VAL A 145 21.96 1.03 -4.19
CA VAL A 145 22.53 1.45 -5.49
C VAL A 145 21.81 0.82 -6.68
N ASN A 146 21.31 -0.42 -6.51
CA ASN A 146 20.74 -1.23 -7.59
C ASN A 146 19.31 -1.72 -7.32
N ASN A 147 18.66 -1.24 -6.25
CA ASN A 147 17.32 -1.67 -5.93
C ASN A 147 16.29 -0.58 -6.20
N GLN A 148 15.18 -0.98 -6.78
CA GLN A 148 13.98 -0.19 -6.95
C GLN A 148 12.80 -1.01 -6.46
N VAL A 149 11.95 -0.42 -5.63
CA VAL A 149 10.78 -1.09 -5.06
C VAL A 149 9.54 -0.26 -5.30
N GLY A 150 8.55 -0.84 -5.97
CA GLY A 150 7.23 -0.24 -6.16
C GLY A 150 6.22 -0.88 -5.24
N GLN A 151 5.50 -0.06 -4.47
CA GLN A 151 4.46 -0.47 -3.54
C GLN A 151 3.15 0.25 -3.85
N LEU A 152 2.06 -0.46 -3.62
CA LEU A 152 0.71 0.10 -3.68
C LEU A 152 0.06 -0.07 -2.31
N PHE A 153 -0.31 1.04 -1.68
CA PHE A 153 -1.05 1.05 -0.42
C PHE A 153 -2.51 1.37 -0.73
N VAL A 154 -3.41 0.46 -0.40
CA VAL A 154 -4.85 0.64 -0.60
C VAL A 154 -5.53 0.68 0.76
N HIS A 155 -6.25 1.76 1.03
CA HIS A 155 -6.84 2.01 2.34
C HIS A 155 -8.36 1.99 2.29
N PHE A 156 -8.96 1.48 3.35
CA PHE A 156 -10.41 1.35 3.51
C PHE A 156 -10.83 1.78 4.90
N VAL A 157 -12.07 2.24 5.01
CA VAL A 157 -12.71 2.68 6.25
C VAL A 157 -14.17 2.26 6.25
N GLU A 158 -14.85 2.35 7.40
CA GLU A 158 -16.29 2.17 7.46
C GLU A 158 -17.03 3.38 6.85
N PRO A 159 -18.26 3.21 6.32
CA PRO A 159 -18.93 4.24 5.53
C PRO A 159 -19.32 5.50 6.31
N ASP A 160 -19.44 5.43 7.62
CA ASP A 160 -19.73 6.56 8.50
C ASP A 160 -18.48 7.34 8.93
N HIS A 161 -17.32 6.96 8.42
CA HIS A 161 -16.05 7.60 8.72
C HIS A 161 -16.06 9.08 8.28
N TRP A 162 -15.40 9.95 9.06
CA TRP A 162 -15.29 11.40 8.80
C TRP A 162 -14.73 11.71 7.39
N PHE A 163 -13.92 10.81 6.85
CA PHE A 163 -13.35 10.94 5.49
C PHE A 163 -14.42 11.19 4.41
N PHE A 164 -15.63 10.67 4.60
CA PHE A 164 -16.79 10.88 3.74
C PHE A 164 -17.74 11.98 4.25
N GLY A 165 -17.29 12.86 5.15
CA GLY A 165 -18.13 13.90 5.75
C GLY A 165 -19.01 13.42 6.90
N GLY A 166 -18.64 12.32 7.56
CA GLY A 166 -19.27 11.85 8.79
C GLY A 166 -19.14 12.84 9.96
N LYS A 167 -20.01 12.70 10.98
CA LYS A 167 -20.17 13.70 12.04
C LYS A 167 -19.02 13.82 13.03
N ASP A 168 -17.99 12.99 12.94
CA ASP A 168 -16.85 12.96 13.87
C ASP A 168 -15.56 13.54 13.25
N ALA A 169 -15.74 14.58 12.46
CA ALA A 169 -14.64 15.36 11.93
C ALA A 169 -14.09 16.33 12.99
#